data_86922d077d0596cb15ce52cd6ac89444
#
_entry.id   86922d077d0596cb15ce52cd6ac89444
#
_cell.length_a   1.000
_cell.length_b   1.000
_cell.length_c   1.000
_cell.angle_alpha   90.00
_cell.angle_beta   90.00
_cell.angle_gamma   90.00
#
_symmetry.space_group_name_H-M   'P 1'
#
loop_
_entity.id
_entity.type
_entity.pdbx_description
1 polymer ?
#
loop_
_entity_poly.entity_id
_entity_poly.type
_entity_poly.pdbx_seq_one_letter_code
_entity_poly.pdbx_strand_id
1 'polypeptide(L)'
;MKKFNIVGAFDRHNYGDILFPLIHSRFIKENSNSDIEIQFFALSQSNLTDIGGVITSPLKELLSSPSYKEDRLIMCGGDILTVDWVNMIGHLSSRRFYFILKVLKKILGSVPSNALVRMMYGQKNKYPYVLSNEDIKSKIFYTGVGGSGFGLSKNNYIDAIPAKLSSVDSISVRENLTKNYLLEHGVECNLVPDTALIMSNMYSLYELESIDWKGKIQQTSQFNISKYIVFQAARHNVEHRLDIVEDEIRKVLQATGSSILLLPIGRATGHEDHIVLEALYKKLSADDLPVAIQNSEHVLHIMSSLAHANAYIGTSLHGAITAYSFGHKVCAFSTKEVKKLQEYLDAWLIGNDYYAAKGVDFSDGFISLCKQTYNIENLNSLNEQKNMVMEEMSKYL
;
A
#
# COMPACT_ATOMS: atom_id res chain seq x y z
N MET A 1 -26.21 -17.22 6.81
CA MET A 1 -24.74 -16.88 6.86
C MET A 1 -24.50 -15.82 5.83
N LYS A 2 -23.95 -14.66 6.21
CA LYS A 2 -23.64 -13.54 5.30
C LYS A 2 -22.25 -13.75 4.71
N LYS A 3 -22.11 -13.64 3.39
CA LYS A 3 -20.85 -13.90 2.70
C LYS A 3 -20.18 -12.59 2.27
N PHE A 4 -18.90 -12.48 2.59
CA PHE A 4 -18.04 -11.36 2.24
C PHE A 4 -16.91 -11.84 1.33
N ASN A 5 -16.91 -11.39 0.09
CA ASN A 5 -15.88 -11.68 -0.90
C ASN A 5 -14.97 -10.46 -1.00
N ILE A 6 -13.75 -10.56 -0.48
CA ILE A 6 -12.77 -9.46 -0.48
C ILE A 6 -11.85 -9.66 -1.68
N VAL A 7 -11.76 -8.66 -2.54
CA VAL A 7 -11.04 -8.72 -3.83
C VAL A 7 -9.98 -7.64 -3.92
N GLY A 8 -8.79 -8.02 -4.32
CA GLY A 8 -7.68 -7.09 -4.55
C GLY A 8 -6.39 -7.79 -4.98
N ALA A 9 -5.28 -7.07 -4.94
CA ALA A 9 -3.98 -7.54 -5.41
C ALA A 9 -3.20 -8.32 -4.34
N PHE A 10 -3.82 -9.30 -3.69
CA PHE A 10 -3.31 -10.01 -2.51
C PHE A 10 -2.44 -11.23 -2.83
N ASP A 11 -2.19 -11.49 -4.09
CA ASP A 11 -1.52 -12.68 -4.62
C ASP A 11 0.00 -12.50 -4.84
N ARG A 12 0.58 -11.46 -4.25
CA ARG A 12 2.00 -11.11 -4.39
C ARG A 12 2.59 -10.58 -3.10
N HIS A 13 3.91 -10.72 -2.95
CA HIS A 13 4.64 -10.20 -1.80
C HIS A 13 4.79 -8.67 -1.89
N ASN A 14 3.76 -7.95 -1.47
CA ASN A 14 3.76 -6.51 -1.29
C ASN A 14 3.05 -6.20 0.04
N TYR A 15 3.78 -5.67 1.01
CA TYR A 15 3.25 -5.33 2.34
C TYR A 15 1.94 -4.56 2.26
N GLY A 16 1.91 -3.49 1.45
CA GLY A 16 0.72 -2.65 1.32
C GLY A 16 -0.51 -3.40 0.81
N ASP A 17 -0.34 -4.23 -0.22
CA ASP A 17 -1.45 -4.99 -0.78
C ASP A 17 -1.97 -6.06 0.20
N ILE A 18 -1.09 -6.65 1.01
CA ILE A 18 -1.46 -7.68 2.01
C ILE A 18 -2.18 -7.08 3.23
N LEU A 19 -1.97 -5.80 3.53
CA LEU A 19 -2.69 -5.13 4.63
C LEU A 19 -4.21 -5.11 4.44
N PHE A 20 -4.68 -4.90 3.22
CA PHE A 20 -6.11 -4.73 2.95
C PHE A 20 -6.96 -5.93 3.37
N PRO A 21 -6.68 -7.17 2.95
CA PRO A 21 -7.48 -8.31 3.37
C PRO A 21 -7.43 -8.52 4.89
N LEU A 22 -6.31 -8.23 5.55
CA LEU A 22 -6.17 -8.36 6.99
C LEU A 22 -7.05 -7.35 7.74
N ILE A 23 -6.99 -6.08 7.35
CA ILE A 23 -7.76 -4.99 7.97
C ILE A 23 -9.25 -5.21 7.73
N HIS A 24 -9.67 -5.43 6.49
CA HIS A 24 -11.09 -5.63 6.16
C HIS A 24 -11.68 -6.88 6.84
N SER A 25 -10.96 -8.00 6.84
CA SER A 25 -11.45 -9.22 7.49
C SER A 25 -11.57 -9.06 9.01
N ARG A 26 -10.62 -8.39 9.64
CA ARG A 26 -10.66 -8.10 11.08
C ARG A 26 -11.80 -7.15 11.42
N PHE A 27 -11.96 -6.06 10.67
CA PHE A 27 -13.06 -5.13 10.84
C PHE A 27 -14.43 -5.81 10.72
N ILE A 28 -14.62 -6.67 9.72
CA ILE A 28 -15.86 -7.44 9.54
C ILE A 28 -16.10 -8.35 10.74
N LYS A 29 -15.10 -9.10 11.20
CA LYS A 29 -15.23 -10.01 12.34
C LYS A 29 -15.57 -9.28 13.64
N GLU A 30 -14.99 -8.12 13.88
CA GLU A 30 -15.21 -7.34 15.10
C GLU A 30 -16.56 -6.61 15.12
N ASN A 31 -17.14 -6.29 13.94
CA ASN A 31 -18.36 -5.49 13.82
C ASN A 31 -19.59 -6.26 13.30
N SER A 32 -19.47 -7.55 12.99
CA SER A 32 -20.59 -8.38 12.54
C SER A 32 -21.17 -9.19 13.70
N ASN A 33 -22.50 -9.10 13.87
CA ASN A 33 -23.25 -9.83 14.92
C ASN A 33 -23.86 -11.16 14.45
N SER A 34 -23.55 -11.62 13.23
CA SER A 34 -24.13 -12.81 12.61
C SER A 34 -23.05 -13.79 12.16
N ASP A 35 -23.44 -15.03 11.87
CA ASP A 35 -22.56 -15.99 11.21
C ASP A 35 -22.09 -15.43 9.87
N ILE A 36 -20.77 -15.30 9.70
CA ILE A 36 -20.14 -14.74 8.51
C ILE A 36 -19.19 -15.74 7.86
N GLU A 37 -19.12 -15.66 6.54
CA GLU A 37 -18.09 -16.32 5.74
C GLU A 37 -17.27 -15.26 5.02
N ILE A 38 -15.95 -15.31 5.15
CA ILE A 38 -15.03 -14.38 4.46
C ILE A 38 -14.16 -15.18 3.50
N GLN A 39 -14.15 -14.76 2.24
CA GLN A 39 -13.30 -15.35 1.20
C GLN A 39 -12.45 -14.25 0.54
N PHE A 40 -11.23 -14.63 0.12
CA PHE A 40 -10.29 -13.69 -0.51
C PHE A 40 -10.04 -14.11 -1.95
N PHE A 41 -10.10 -13.12 -2.86
CA PHE A 41 -9.90 -13.32 -4.28
C PHE A 41 -8.86 -12.36 -4.84
N ALA A 42 -8.02 -12.88 -5.72
CA ALA A 42 -7.03 -12.12 -6.47
C ALA A 42 -6.98 -12.61 -7.93
N LEU A 43 -6.06 -12.15 -8.74
CA LEU A 43 -5.95 -12.59 -10.13
C LEU A 43 -5.50 -14.05 -10.23
N SER A 44 -4.72 -14.51 -9.27
CA SER A 44 -4.23 -15.89 -9.18
C SER A 44 -4.49 -16.52 -7.81
N GLN A 45 -4.48 -17.84 -7.77
CA GLN A 45 -4.40 -18.58 -6.51
C GLN A 45 -3.04 -18.32 -5.85
N SER A 46 -3.06 -18.03 -4.57
CA SER A 46 -1.84 -17.90 -3.77
C SER A 46 -2.06 -18.33 -2.33
N ASN A 47 -0.98 -18.70 -1.67
CA ASN A 47 -0.96 -18.90 -0.22
C ASN A 47 0.20 -18.07 0.36
N LEU A 48 -0.15 -16.99 1.04
CA LEU A 48 0.81 -16.07 1.68
C LEU A 48 0.74 -16.15 3.22
N THR A 49 0.18 -17.21 3.78
CA THR A 49 0.03 -17.37 5.25
C THR A 49 1.36 -17.40 5.99
N ASP A 50 2.40 -17.97 5.38
CA ASP A 50 3.75 -18.04 5.99
C ASP A 50 4.38 -16.65 6.21
N ILE A 51 3.94 -15.66 5.45
CA ILE A 51 4.36 -14.26 5.61
C ILE A 51 3.29 -13.39 6.26
N GLY A 52 2.27 -14.00 6.87
CA GLY A 52 1.18 -13.28 7.54
C GLY A 52 0.11 -12.72 6.60
N GLY A 53 0.08 -13.16 5.34
CA GLY A 53 -0.98 -12.84 4.38
C GLY A 53 -2.14 -13.83 4.41
N VAL A 54 -2.89 -13.89 3.32
CA VAL A 54 -4.09 -14.73 3.18
C VAL A 54 -3.93 -15.76 2.06
N ILE A 55 -4.81 -16.78 2.07
CA ILE A 55 -5.01 -17.68 0.93
C ILE A 55 -6.00 -17.02 -0.01
N THR A 56 -5.66 -16.89 -1.30
CA THR A 56 -6.55 -16.34 -2.32
C THR A 56 -6.99 -17.40 -3.33
N SER A 57 -8.24 -17.29 -3.77
CA SER A 57 -8.76 -17.98 -4.96
C SER A 57 -8.71 -17.06 -6.18
N PRO A 58 -8.61 -17.61 -7.39
CA PRO A 58 -8.64 -16.81 -8.61
C PRO A 58 -9.99 -16.08 -8.78
N LEU A 59 -9.95 -14.79 -9.08
CA LEU A 59 -11.15 -13.96 -9.29
C LEU A 59 -12.11 -14.54 -10.35
N LYS A 60 -11.58 -15.23 -11.38
CA LYS A 60 -12.38 -15.91 -12.39
C LYS A 60 -13.32 -16.98 -11.82
N GLU A 61 -12.94 -17.61 -10.70
CA GLU A 61 -13.77 -18.60 -10.03
C GLU A 61 -14.97 -17.94 -9.36
N LEU A 62 -14.77 -16.81 -8.68
CA LEU A 62 -15.85 -16.00 -8.12
C LEU A 62 -16.85 -15.58 -9.20
N LEU A 63 -16.36 -15.09 -10.34
CA LEU A 63 -17.19 -14.62 -11.46
C LEU A 63 -17.91 -15.76 -12.21
N SER A 64 -17.49 -17.00 -12.02
CA SER A 64 -18.12 -18.19 -12.60
C SER A 64 -19.04 -18.92 -11.62
N SER A 65 -19.02 -18.50 -10.35
CA SER A 65 -19.84 -19.11 -9.27
C SER A 65 -21.18 -18.40 -9.13
N PRO A 66 -22.21 -19.08 -8.59
CA PRO A 66 -23.46 -18.42 -8.22
C PRO A 66 -23.21 -17.27 -7.24
N SER A 67 -23.81 -16.13 -7.49
CA SER A 67 -23.74 -14.95 -6.62
C SER A 67 -25.15 -14.48 -6.25
N TYR A 68 -25.31 -13.96 -5.04
CA TYR A 68 -26.58 -13.54 -4.47
C TYR A 68 -26.53 -12.08 -4.05
N LYS A 69 -27.71 -11.41 -4.03
CA LYS A 69 -27.80 -9.98 -3.63
C LYS A 69 -27.42 -9.74 -2.16
N GLU A 70 -27.52 -10.77 -1.35
CA GLU A 70 -27.16 -10.74 0.07
C GLU A 70 -25.65 -10.77 0.30
N ASP A 71 -24.90 -11.29 -0.69
CA ASP A 71 -23.44 -11.33 -0.63
C ASP A 71 -22.84 -9.93 -0.80
N ARG A 72 -21.69 -9.72 -0.20
CA ARG A 72 -20.90 -8.50 -0.31
C ARG A 72 -19.63 -8.76 -1.10
N LEU A 73 -19.41 -7.95 -2.12
CA LEU A 73 -18.16 -7.89 -2.87
C LEU A 73 -17.43 -6.62 -2.48
N ILE A 74 -16.31 -6.76 -1.78
CA ILE A 74 -15.51 -5.64 -1.31
C ILE A 74 -14.27 -5.55 -2.17
N MET A 75 -14.21 -4.52 -2.99
CA MET A 75 -13.06 -4.16 -3.81
C MET A 75 -12.18 -3.26 -2.98
N CYS A 76 -11.02 -3.74 -2.54
CA CYS A 76 -10.09 -2.98 -1.73
C CYS A 76 -8.66 -3.16 -2.21
N GLY A 77 -7.86 -2.15 -1.94
CA GLY A 77 -6.48 -2.15 -2.42
C GLY A 77 -6.02 -0.74 -2.73
N GLY A 78 -4.74 -0.62 -3.05
CA GLY A 78 -4.16 0.65 -3.41
C GLY A 78 -4.72 1.21 -4.72
N ASP A 79 -3.89 1.27 -5.72
CA ASP A 79 -4.22 1.82 -7.05
C ASP A 79 -4.79 0.73 -7.96
N ILE A 80 -6.04 0.33 -7.74
CA ILE A 80 -6.67 -0.79 -8.46
C ILE A 80 -7.60 -0.39 -9.61
N LEU A 81 -8.08 0.86 -9.65
CA LEU A 81 -9.04 1.28 -10.67
C LEU A 81 -8.42 1.39 -12.06
N THR A 82 -7.17 1.83 -12.15
CA THR A 82 -6.51 2.12 -13.44
C THR A 82 -5.38 1.16 -13.81
N VAL A 83 -5.18 0.10 -13.02
CA VAL A 83 -4.19 -0.93 -13.36
C VAL A 83 -4.62 -1.74 -14.58
N ASP A 84 -3.66 -2.23 -15.31
CA ASP A 84 -3.88 -3.01 -16.52
C ASP A 84 -3.30 -4.44 -16.45
N TRP A 85 -3.73 -5.31 -17.34
CA TRP A 85 -3.33 -6.71 -17.37
C TRP A 85 -1.83 -6.91 -17.57
N VAL A 86 -1.20 -6.09 -18.40
CA VAL A 86 0.26 -6.16 -18.66
C VAL A 86 1.03 -5.93 -17.37
N ASN A 87 0.66 -4.91 -16.59
CA ASN A 87 1.33 -4.59 -15.34
C ASN A 87 1.03 -5.64 -14.27
N MET A 88 -0.24 -6.05 -14.12
CA MET A 88 -0.61 -7.00 -13.07
C MET A 88 0.03 -8.37 -13.28
N ILE A 89 -0.01 -8.90 -14.50
CA ILE A 89 0.66 -10.16 -14.82
C ILE A 89 2.19 -10.01 -14.75
N GLY A 90 2.71 -8.84 -15.12
CA GLY A 90 4.13 -8.52 -14.98
C GLY A 90 4.63 -8.65 -13.54
N HIS A 91 3.87 -8.13 -12.57
CA HIS A 91 4.20 -8.24 -11.14
C HIS A 91 4.11 -9.66 -10.57
N LEU A 92 3.32 -10.53 -11.20
CA LEU A 92 3.21 -11.96 -10.85
C LEU A 92 4.25 -12.82 -11.58
N SER A 93 5.09 -12.22 -12.42
CA SER A 93 6.00 -12.93 -13.33
C SER A 93 7.47 -12.61 -12.99
N SER A 94 8.39 -13.34 -13.65
CA SER A 94 9.81 -13.02 -13.58
C SER A 94 10.11 -11.65 -14.20
N ARG A 95 11.19 -10.99 -13.71
CA ARG A 95 11.65 -9.68 -14.24
C ARG A 95 11.87 -9.68 -15.76
N ARG A 96 12.39 -10.79 -16.33
CA ARG A 96 12.60 -10.94 -17.77
C ARG A 96 11.29 -10.95 -18.54
N PHE A 97 10.31 -11.70 -18.06
CA PHE A 97 9.00 -11.76 -18.70
C PHE A 97 8.25 -10.42 -18.57
N TYR A 98 8.32 -9.76 -17.44
CA TYR A 98 7.76 -8.42 -17.28
C TYR A 98 8.36 -7.41 -18.25
N PHE A 99 9.68 -7.48 -18.50
CA PHE A 99 10.32 -6.64 -19.50
C PHE A 99 9.77 -6.91 -20.91
N ILE A 100 9.59 -8.18 -21.28
CA ILE A 100 8.97 -8.56 -22.58
C ILE A 100 7.56 -7.98 -22.68
N LEU A 101 6.74 -8.08 -21.65
CA LEU A 101 5.39 -7.51 -21.62
C LEU A 101 5.40 -5.98 -21.79
N LYS A 102 6.34 -5.28 -21.18
CA LYS A 102 6.51 -3.82 -21.34
C LYS A 102 6.91 -3.44 -22.78
N VAL A 103 7.81 -4.19 -23.39
CA VAL A 103 8.20 -4.00 -24.80
C VAL A 103 7.00 -4.24 -25.71
N LEU A 104 6.26 -5.33 -25.49
CA LEU A 104 5.02 -5.63 -26.21
C LEU A 104 4.02 -4.48 -26.14
N LYS A 105 3.79 -3.94 -24.94
CA LYS A 105 2.91 -2.79 -24.71
C LYS A 105 3.40 -1.53 -25.45
N LYS A 106 4.71 -1.32 -25.51
CA LYS A 106 5.30 -0.18 -26.23
C LYS A 106 5.10 -0.28 -27.75
N ILE A 107 5.16 -1.51 -28.32
CA ILE A 107 5.02 -1.76 -29.76
C ILE A 107 3.55 -1.75 -30.18
N LEU A 108 2.69 -2.48 -29.50
CA LEU A 108 1.29 -2.67 -29.88
C LEU A 108 0.34 -1.59 -29.33
N GLY A 109 0.79 -0.81 -28.36
CA GLY A 109 -0.06 0.11 -27.59
C GLY A 109 -0.83 -0.59 -26.47
N SER A 110 -1.51 0.22 -25.62
CA SER A 110 -2.12 -0.25 -24.38
C SER A 110 -3.30 -1.20 -24.62
N VAL A 111 -4.21 -0.87 -25.53
CA VAL A 111 -5.45 -1.65 -25.75
C VAL A 111 -5.16 -3.06 -26.30
N PRO A 112 -4.40 -3.22 -27.42
CA PRO A 112 -4.15 -4.55 -27.98
C PRO A 112 -3.28 -5.43 -27.07
N SER A 113 -2.27 -4.87 -26.41
CA SER A 113 -1.41 -5.64 -25.51
C SER A 113 -2.16 -6.17 -24.29
N ASN A 114 -3.03 -5.36 -23.70
CA ASN A 114 -3.87 -5.82 -22.59
C ASN A 114 -4.91 -6.86 -23.03
N ALA A 115 -5.49 -6.73 -24.21
CA ALA A 115 -6.38 -7.74 -24.79
C ALA A 115 -5.66 -9.08 -24.98
N LEU A 116 -4.44 -9.05 -25.53
CA LEU A 116 -3.64 -10.26 -25.73
C LEU A 116 -3.28 -10.94 -24.41
N VAL A 117 -2.74 -10.19 -23.44
CA VAL A 117 -2.38 -10.73 -22.11
C VAL A 117 -3.62 -11.30 -21.41
N ARG A 118 -4.73 -10.59 -21.43
CA ARG A 118 -6.00 -11.05 -20.88
C ARG A 118 -6.42 -12.40 -21.47
N MET A 119 -6.37 -12.55 -22.80
CA MET A 119 -6.71 -13.81 -23.49
C MET A 119 -5.77 -14.95 -23.10
N MET A 120 -4.45 -14.70 -23.05
CA MET A 120 -3.45 -15.71 -22.65
C MET A 120 -3.72 -16.26 -21.24
N TYR A 121 -4.28 -15.46 -20.35
CA TYR A 121 -4.62 -15.87 -18.98
C TYR A 121 -6.09 -16.27 -18.80
N GLY A 122 -6.84 -16.42 -19.90
CA GLY A 122 -8.24 -16.87 -19.89
C GLY A 122 -9.20 -15.94 -19.12
N GLN A 123 -8.87 -14.64 -19.07
CA GLN A 123 -9.66 -13.67 -18.33
C GLN A 123 -10.73 -13.03 -19.22
N LYS A 124 -11.95 -12.89 -18.72
CA LYS A 124 -13.07 -12.28 -19.45
C LYS A 124 -13.15 -10.77 -19.27
N ASN A 125 -12.82 -10.26 -18.10
CA ASN A 125 -12.95 -8.85 -17.74
C ASN A 125 -11.93 -7.97 -18.46
N LYS A 126 -12.40 -6.84 -19.00
CA LYS A 126 -11.53 -5.85 -19.65
C LYS A 126 -10.47 -5.29 -18.70
N TYR A 127 -10.83 -5.07 -17.44
CA TYR A 127 -9.96 -4.52 -16.40
C TYR A 127 -9.71 -5.56 -15.31
N PRO A 128 -8.51 -5.62 -14.70
CA PRO A 128 -8.18 -6.61 -13.67
C PRO A 128 -9.13 -6.57 -12.45
N TYR A 129 -9.43 -5.36 -11.95
CA TYR A 129 -10.16 -5.14 -10.70
C TYR A 129 -11.35 -4.18 -10.83
N VAL A 130 -11.84 -3.90 -12.02
CA VAL A 130 -13.05 -3.10 -12.19
C VAL A 130 -14.22 -4.02 -12.56
N LEU A 131 -15.07 -4.26 -11.57
CA LEU A 131 -16.28 -5.06 -11.65
C LEU A 131 -17.52 -4.18 -11.46
N SER A 132 -18.64 -4.63 -12.02
CA SER A 132 -19.94 -3.97 -11.98
C SER A 132 -21.04 -4.97 -11.73
N ASN A 133 -22.26 -4.51 -11.54
CA ASN A 133 -23.45 -5.34 -11.38
C ASN A 133 -23.79 -6.19 -12.65
N GLU A 134 -23.13 -5.88 -13.78
CA GLU A 134 -23.18 -6.74 -14.98
C GLU A 134 -22.32 -8.00 -14.84
N ASP A 135 -21.25 -7.92 -14.06
CA ASP A 135 -20.27 -9.00 -13.89
C ASP A 135 -20.71 -9.98 -12.78
N ILE A 136 -21.40 -9.48 -11.72
CA ILE A 136 -21.80 -10.26 -10.55
C ILE A 136 -23.05 -9.66 -9.88
N LYS A 137 -23.90 -10.51 -9.26
CA LYS A 137 -25.16 -10.08 -8.62
C LYS A 137 -25.00 -9.57 -7.19
N SER A 138 -23.85 -9.79 -6.55
CA SER A 138 -23.55 -9.32 -5.18
C SER A 138 -23.57 -7.79 -5.12
N LYS A 139 -23.83 -7.24 -3.94
CA LYS A 139 -23.62 -5.81 -3.70
C LYS A 139 -22.13 -5.48 -3.75
N ILE A 140 -21.74 -4.45 -4.50
CA ILE A 140 -20.35 -4.11 -4.78
C ILE A 140 -19.95 -2.80 -4.08
N PHE A 141 -18.88 -2.88 -3.29
CA PHE A 141 -18.33 -1.76 -2.53
C PHE A 141 -16.86 -1.56 -2.90
N TYR A 142 -16.51 -0.39 -3.43
CA TYR A 142 -15.14 0.05 -3.60
C TYR A 142 -14.76 0.93 -2.43
N THR A 143 -13.78 0.52 -1.62
CA THR A 143 -13.50 1.18 -0.33
C THR A 143 -12.09 1.74 -0.28
N GLY A 144 -11.96 3.07 -0.31
CA GLY A 144 -10.69 3.78 -0.23
C GLY A 144 -9.71 3.47 -1.36
N VAL A 145 -10.22 3.18 -2.56
CA VAL A 145 -9.41 2.74 -3.69
C VAL A 145 -8.76 3.91 -4.44
N GLY A 146 -7.62 3.65 -5.08
CA GLY A 146 -6.90 4.63 -5.90
C GLY A 146 -7.08 4.41 -7.39
N GLY A 147 -6.91 5.50 -8.15
CA GLY A 147 -6.99 5.54 -9.61
C GLY A 147 -6.02 6.56 -10.21
N SER A 148 -4.75 6.57 -9.77
CA SER A 148 -3.74 7.54 -10.19
C SER A 148 -3.50 7.60 -11.71
N GLY A 149 -3.90 6.56 -12.44
CA GLY A 149 -3.83 6.54 -13.90
C GLY A 149 -4.83 7.45 -14.62
N PHE A 150 -5.88 7.92 -13.96
CA PHE A 150 -6.88 8.81 -14.57
C PHE A 150 -6.30 10.18 -14.99
N GLY A 151 -5.30 10.69 -14.33
CA GLY A 151 -4.64 11.95 -14.68
C GLY A 151 -3.58 11.84 -15.78
N LEU A 152 -3.28 10.65 -16.27
CA LEU A 152 -2.28 10.42 -17.31
C LEU A 152 -2.95 10.49 -18.68
N SER A 153 -2.61 11.50 -19.48
CA SER A 153 -3.20 11.82 -20.78
C SER A 153 -3.35 10.62 -21.73
N LYS A 154 -4.49 10.56 -22.44
CA LYS A 154 -4.80 9.74 -23.62
C LYS A 154 -4.57 8.23 -23.46
N ASN A 155 -5.09 7.65 -22.41
CA ASN A 155 -5.13 6.20 -22.28
C ASN A 155 -6.57 5.68 -22.53
N ASN A 156 -6.95 5.52 -23.79
CA ASN A 156 -8.28 5.01 -24.19
C ASN A 156 -8.63 3.64 -23.56
N TYR A 157 -7.68 3.01 -22.88
CA TYR A 157 -7.92 1.77 -22.16
C TYR A 157 -8.85 1.98 -20.95
N ILE A 158 -8.72 3.13 -20.25
CA ILE A 158 -9.45 3.41 -18.99
C ILE A 158 -10.76 4.19 -19.18
N ASP A 159 -11.05 4.70 -20.39
CA ASP A 159 -12.19 5.60 -20.64
C ASP A 159 -13.57 5.01 -20.29
N ALA A 160 -13.72 3.70 -20.35
CA ALA A 160 -14.98 3.04 -20.01
C ALA A 160 -15.10 2.63 -18.52
N ILE A 161 -14.12 2.95 -17.66
CA ILE A 161 -14.16 2.61 -16.25
C ILE A 161 -15.28 3.35 -15.52
N PRO A 162 -15.49 4.69 -15.70
CA PRO A 162 -16.58 5.39 -15.04
C PRO A 162 -17.95 4.78 -15.32
N ALA A 163 -18.23 4.42 -16.57
CA ALA A 163 -19.51 3.80 -16.95
C ALA A 163 -19.75 2.45 -16.23
N LYS A 164 -18.69 1.66 -16.00
CA LYS A 164 -18.83 0.44 -15.20
C LYS A 164 -19.08 0.73 -13.72
N LEU A 165 -18.40 1.72 -13.17
CA LEU A 165 -18.51 2.08 -11.76
C LEU A 165 -19.86 2.74 -11.42
N SER A 166 -20.57 3.34 -12.39
CA SER A 166 -21.88 4.00 -12.16
C SER A 166 -22.99 3.05 -11.65
N SER A 167 -22.79 1.74 -11.77
CA SER A 167 -23.78 0.72 -11.38
C SER A 167 -23.50 0.01 -10.06
N VAL A 168 -22.43 0.37 -9.34
CA VAL A 168 -22.07 -0.27 -8.08
C VAL A 168 -22.76 0.38 -6.87
N ASP A 169 -22.83 -0.33 -5.75
CA ASP A 169 -23.59 0.12 -4.57
C ASP A 169 -22.91 1.26 -3.81
N SER A 170 -21.58 1.28 -3.72
CA SER A 170 -20.82 2.36 -3.09
C SER A 170 -19.39 2.45 -3.64
N ILE A 171 -18.91 3.68 -3.77
CA ILE A 171 -17.53 3.96 -4.16
C ILE A 171 -16.94 4.99 -3.22
N SER A 172 -15.80 4.67 -2.64
CA SER A 172 -14.92 5.66 -2.04
C SER A 172 -13.50 5.57 -2.59
N VAL A 173 -12.88 6.72 -2.73
CA VAL A 173 -11.54 6.88 -3.29
C VAL A 173 -10.67 7.67 -2.34
N ARG A 174 -9.35 7.45 -2.40
CA ARG A 174 -8.40 8.05 -1.45
C ARG A 174 -7.67 9.29 -1.97
N GLU A 175 -7.88 9.68 -3.23
CA GLU A 175 -7.16 10.74 -3.92
C GLU A 175 -8.13 11.71 -4.60
N ASN A 176 -7.89 13.02 -4.47
CA ASN A 176 -8.68 14.06 -5.13
C ASN A 176 -8.70 13.92 -6.66
N LEU A 177 -7.57 13.53 -7.26
CA LEU A 177 -7.46 13.29 -8.70
C LEU A 177 -8.51 12.27 -9.18
N THR A 178 -8.57 11.13 -8.49
CA THR A 178 -9.52 10.05 -8.80
C THR A 178 -10.96 10.52 -8.61
N LYS A 179 -11.25 11.21 -7.49
CA LYS A 179 -12.60 11.77 -7.21
C LYS A 179 -13.05 12.72 -8.29
N ASN A 180 -12.24 13.71 -8.63
CA ASN A 180 -12.58 14.71 -9.62
C ASN A 180 -12.85 14.08 -10.99
N TYR A 181 -11.98 13.14 -11.42
CA TYR A 181 -12.18 12.43 -12.67
C TYR A 181 -13.51 11.66 -12.72
N LEU A 182 -13.86 10.94 -11.65
CA LEU A 182 -15.11 10.18 -11.58
C LEU A 182 -16.33 11.12 -11.59
N LEU A 183 -16.29 12.23 -10.84
CA LEU A 183 -17.36 13.23 -10.82
C LEU A 183 -17.57 13.88 -12.20
N GLU A 184 -16.51 14.24 -12.91
CA GLU A 184 -16.57 14.79 -14.28
C GLU A 184 -17.22 13.80 -15.27
N HIS A 185 -17.19 12.50 -14.96
CA HIS A 185 -17.83 11.46 -15.77
C HIS A 185 -19.15 10.95 -15.19
N GLY A 186 -19.77 11.70 -14.25
CA GLY A 186 -21.07 11.41 -13.70
C GLY A 186 -21.12 10.27 -12.68
N VAL A 187 -20.00 9.91 -12.07
CA VAL A 187 -19.92 8.88 -11.03
C VAL A 187 -19.67 9.54 -9.67
N GLU A 188 -20.68 9.48 -8.80
CA GLU A 188 -20.55 9.98 -7.43
C GLU A 188 -19.69 9.05 -6.59
N CYS A 189 -18.78 9.61 -5.80
CA CYS A 189 -17.90 8.87 -4.90
C CYS A 189 -17.49 9.71 -3.69
N ASN A 190 -17.24 9.03 -2.57
CA ASN A 190 -16.73 9.66 -1.37
C ASN A 190 -15.20 9.76 -1.42
N LEU A 191 -14.64 10.84 -0.87
CA LEU A 191 -13.21 10.94 -0.61
C LEU A 191 -12.95 10.52 0.84
N VAL A 192 -12.20 9.47 1.04
CA VAL A 192 -11.80 8.96 2.37
C VAL A 192 -10.31 8.59 2.35
N PRO A 193 -9.63 8.59 3.50
CA PRO A 193 -8.26 8.09 3.54
C PRO A 193 -8.16 6.63 3.09
N ASP A 194 -6.95 6.20 2.78
CA ASP A 194 -6.66 4.78 2.53
C ASP A 194 -7.09 3.92 3.73
N THR A 195 -7.76 2.80 3.47
CA THR A 195 -8.30 1.94 4.53
C THR A 195 -7.21 1.34 5.44
N ALA A 196 -5.97 1.29 4.98
CA ALA A 196 -4.83 0.91 5.82
C ALA A 196 -4.59 1.88 7.00
N LEU A 197 -5.17 3.09 6.98
CA LEU A 197 -5.02 4.06 8.08
C LEU A 197 -5.60 3.57 9.40
N ILE A 198 -6.60 2.67 9.39
CA ILE A 198 -7.19 2.15 10.62
C ILE A 198 -6.43 0.95 11.22
N MET A 199 -5.25 0.61 10.69
CA MET A 199 -4.53 -0.57 11.19
C MET A 199 -4.18 -0.49 12.68
N SER A 200 -3.90 0.69 13.23
CA SER A 200 -3.65 0.85 14.67
C SER A 200 -4.92 0.69 15.54
N ASN A 201 -6.12 0.77 14.95
CA ASN A 201 -7.36 0.40 15.61
C ASN A 201 -7.56 -1.13 15.59
N MET A 202 -7.08 -1.77 14.52
CA MET A 202 -7.18 -3.23 14.36
C MET A 202 -6.06 -3.97 15.12
N TYR A 203 -4.85 -3.43 15.18
CA TYR A 203 -3.67 -4.05 15.80
C TYR A 203 -3.10 -3.12 16.86
N SER A 204 -3.31 -3.45 18.13
CA SER A 204 -2.78 -2.65 19.25
C SER A 204 -1.26 -2.77 19.36
N LEU A 205 -0.60 -1.74 19.94
CA LEU A 205 0.84 -1.80 20.21
C LEU A 205 1.19 -3.00 21.13
N TYR A 206 0.32 -3.34 22.09
CA TYR A 206 0.51 -4.48 22.98
C TYR A 206 0.52 -5.82 22.19
N GLU A 207 -0.42 -6.00 21.26
CA GLU A 207 -0.47 -7.18 20.39
C GLU A 207 0.79 -7.28 19.52
N LEU A 208 1.21 -6.16 18.91
CA LEU A 208 2.40 -6.10 18.05
C LEU A 208 3.71 -6.30 18.82
N GLU A 209 3.78 -5.87 20.08
CA GLU A 209 4.95 -6.10 20.95
C GLU A 209 5.09 -7.58 21.34
N SER A 210 3.99 -8.32 21.44
CA SER A 210 3.99 -9.76 21.76
C SER A 210 4.53 -10.66 20.64
N ILE A 211 4.70 -10.11 19.43
CA ILE A 211 5.21 -10.84 18.27
C ILE A 211 6.75 -10.81 18.27
N ASP A 212 7.40 -11.93 17.93
CA ASP A 212 8.87 -12.02 17.87
C ASP A 212 9.46 -11.33 16.62
N TRP A 213 9.18 -10.04 16.47
CA TRP A 213 9.74 -9.24 15.36
C TRP A 213 11.17 -8.76 15.65
N LYS A 214 11.52 -8.59 16.92
CA LYS A 214 12.86 -8.13 17.35
C LYS A 214 13.93 -9.18 17.08
N GLY A 215 13.61 -10.47 17.28
CA GLY A 215 14.52 -11.58 16.99
C GLY A 215 14.85 -11.75 15.50
N LYS A 216 14.18 -11.03 14.60
CA LYS A 216 14.44 -11.05 13.15
C LYS A 216 15.29 -9.89 12.67
N ILE A 217 15.75 -9.02 13.59
CA ILE A 217 16.57 -7.86 13.28
C ILE A 217 18.05 -8.23 13.35
N GLN A 218 18.79 -7.95 12.29
CA GLN A 218 20.25 -7.94 12.31
C GLN A 218 20.74 -6.53 12.62
N GLN A 219 21.58 -6.38 13.64
CA GLN A 219 21.93 -5.06 14.17
C GLN A 219 23.43 -4.95 14.52
N THR A 220 23.95 -3.71 14.55
CA THR A 220 25.26 -3.36 15.11
C THR A 220 25.22 -3.30 16.63
N SER A 221 26.38 -3.24 17.28
CA SER A 221 26.48 -3.10 18.73
C SER A 221 25.91 -1.78 19.26
N GLN A 222 25.87 -0.74 18.44
CA GLN A 222 25.39 0.61 18.76
C GLN A 222 23.89 0.79 18.56
N PHE A 223 23.18 -0.17 17.94
CA PHE A 223 21.75 -0.03 17.66
C PHE A 223 20.91 -0.03 18.93
N ASN A 224 20.05 0.98 19.08
CA ASN A 224 19.12 1.10 20.19
C ASN A 224 17.67 0.83 19.72
N ILE A 225 17.14 -0.35 20.05
CA ILE A 225 15.78 -0.79 19.74
C ILE A 225 14.67 0.08 20.37
N SER A 226 15.00 0.85 21.41
CA SER A 226 14.02 1.72 22.10
C SER A 226 13.97 3.13 21.50
N LYS A 227 14.89 3.48 20.59
CA LYS A 227 14.95 4.80 19.97
C LYS A 227 15.48 4.70 18.55
N TYR A 228 14.59 4.41 17.60
CA TYR A 228 14.98 4.27 16.20
C TYR A 228 14.00 4.92 15.24
N ILE A 229 14.50 5.28 14.08
CA ILE A 229 13.77 5.76 12.93
C ILE A 229 13.77 4.64 11.90
N VAL A 230 12.61 4.34 11.31
CA VAL A 230 12.54 3.42 10.18
C VAL A 230 12.94 4.14 8.90
N PHE A 231 13.87 3.53 8.16
CA PHE A 231 14.23 3.95 6.81
C PHE A 231 13.86 2.88 5.78
N GLN A 232 13.13 3.28 4.74
CA GLN A 232 12.71 2.43 3.63
C GLN A 232 13.01 3.08 2.29
N ALA A 233 13.50 2.31 1.33
CA ALA A 233 13.68 2.80 -0.04
C ALA A 233 13.43 1.70 -1.06
N ALA A 234 12.59 1.98 -2.06
CA ALA A 234 12.44 1.11 -3.23
C ALA A 234 13.68 1.23 -4.14
N ARG A 235 14.14 0.10 -4.66
CA ARG A 235 15.37 0.02 -5.45
C ARG A 235 15.42 1.03 -6.58
N HIS A 236 14.36 1.13 -7.37
CA HIS A 236 14.30 2.02 -8.53
C HIS A 236 14.41 3.52 -8.18
N ASN A 237 14.20 3.89 -6.92
CA ASN A 237 14.33 5.26 -6.43
C ASN A 237 15.75 5.64 -6.02
N VAL A 238 16.59 4.67 -5.64
CA VAL A 238 17.87 4.98 -4.98
C VAL A 238 19.09 4.25 -5.53
N GLU A 239 18.95 3.21 -6.38
CA GLU A 239 20.06 2.34 -6.82
C GLU A 239 21.23 3.11 -7.47
N HIS A 240 20.99 4.28 -8.08
CA HIS A 240 22.01 5.11 -8.71
C HIS A 240 22.47 6.28 -7.84
N ARG A 241 22.01 6.35 -6.57
CA ARG A 241 22.27 7.44 -5.62
C ARG A 241 22.53 6.95 -4.20
N LEU A 242 22.99 5.71 -4.05
CA LEU A 242 23.19 5.10 -2.73
C LEU A 242 24.18 5.87 -1.86
N ASP A 243 25.23 6.46 -2.44
CA ASP A 243 26.20 7.24 -1.68
C ASP A 243 25.58 8.53 -1.10
N ILE A 244 24.71 9.20 -1.87
CA ILE A 244 23.98 10.38 -1.38
C ILE A 244 23.02 9.99 -0.26
N VAL A 245 22.27 8.89 -0.45
CA VAL A 245 21.33 8.37 0.56
C VAL A 245 22.07 7.97 1.84
N GLU A 246 23.25 7.37 1.72
CA GLU A 246 24.12 7.04 2.86
C GLU A 246 24.52 8.31 3.63
N ASP A 247 24.98 9.35 2.94
CA ASP A 247 25.35 10.62 3.55
C ASP A 247 24.16 11.28 4.27
N GLU A 248 22.98 11.26 3.67
CA GLU A 248 21.76 11.78 4.29
C GLU A 248 21.38 11.00 5.57
N ILE A 249 21.51 9.66 5.56
CA ILE A 249 21.30 8.83 6.76
C ILE A 249 22.32 9.20 7.85
N ARG A 250 23.59 9.41 7.51
CA ARG A 250 24.65 9.82 8.47
C ARG A 250 24.32 11.16 9.13
N LYS A 251 23.84 12.14 8.35
CA LYS A 251 23.37 13.43 8.89
C LYS A 251 22.21 13.26 9.87
N VAL A 252 21.22 12.41 9.54
CA VAL A 252 20.09 12.11 10.44
C VAL A 252 20.59 11.46 11.73
N LEU A 253 21.45 10.45 11.66
CA LEU A 253 22.04 9.79 12.83
C LEU A 253 22.73 10.79 13.75
N GLN A 254 23.60 11.65 13.19
CA GLN A 254 24.35 12.66 13.93
C GLN A 254 23.45 13.70 14.60
N ALA A 255 22.42 14.17 13.88
CA ALA A 255 21.56 15.25 14.37
C ALA A 255 20.52 14.80 15.39
N THR A 256 20.01 13.55 15.28
CA THR A 256 18.91 13.06 16.13
C THR A 256 19.37 12.22 17.31
N GLY A 257 20.57 11.63 17.23
CA GLY A 257 21.06 10.64 18.19
C GLY A 257 20.13 9.41 18.27
N SER A 258 19.36 9.14 17.21
CA SER A 258 18.50 7.95 17.08
C SER A 258 19.22 6.89 16.26
N SER A 259 18.82 5.63 16.41
CA SER A 259 19.26 4.55 15.52
C SER A 259 18.43 4.52 14.23
N ILE A 260 18.93 3.85 13.17
CA ILE A 260 18.18 3.63 11.94
C ILE A 260 17.89 2.14 11.77
N LEU A 261 16.61 1.80 11.60
CA LEU A 261 16.17 0.46 11.17
C LEU A 261 15.84 0.49 9.68
N LEU A 262 16.67 -0.18 8.89
CA LEU A 262 16.43 -0.39 7.45
C LEU A 262 15.34 -1.45 7.29
N LEU A 263 14.23 -1.10 6.66
CA LEU A 263 13.04 -1.94 6.59
C LEU A 263 12.62 -2.22 5.14
N PRO A 264 12.95 -3.40 4.56
CA PRO A 264 12.41 -3.82 3.27
C PRO A 264 10.90 -4.09 3.38
N ILE A 265 10.08 -3.36 2.62
CA ILE A 265 8.62 -3.46 2.59
C ILE A 265 8.13 -4.15 1.32
N GLY A 266 8.76 -3.86 0.17
CA GLY A 266 8.43 -4.41 -1.12
C GLY A 266 9.53 -5.32 -1.66
N ARG A 267 9.24 -6.63 -1.81
CA ARG A 267 10.19 -7.61 -2.35
C ARG A 267 9.82 -8.10 -3.75
N ALA A 268 8.57 -7.87 -4.17
CA ALA A 268 8.11 -8.24 -5.51
C ALA A 268 8.90 -7.53 -6.63
N THR A 269 8.87 -8.12 -7.82
CA THR A 269 9.50 -7.56 -9.03
C THR A 269 9.05 -6.11 -9.26
N GLY A 270 10.03 -5.21 -9.33
CA GLY A 270 9.81 -3.76 -9.51
C GLY A 270 9.89 -2.95 -8.21
N HIS A 271 9.91 -3.57 -7.04
CA HIS A 271 10.19 -2.94 -5.75
C HIS A 271 11.61 -3.26 -5.29
N GLU A 272 11.89 -4.52 -4.97
CA GLU A 272 13.22 -5.07 -4.66
C GLU A 272 13.98 -4.25 -3.59
N ASP A 273 13.27 -3.74 -2.57
CA ASP A 273 13.81 -2.88 -1.50
C ASP A 273 15.01 -3.52 -0.79
N HIS A 274 14.96 -4.83 -0.54
CA HIS A 274 15.98 -5.58 0.18
C HIS A 274 17.38 -5.43 -0.45
N ILE A 275 17.48 -5.35 -1.78
CA ILE A 275 18.77 -5.26 -2.48
C ILE A 275 19.52 -3.97 -2.09
N VAL A 276 18.85 -2.84 -2.11
CA VAL A 276 19.47 -1.54 -1.82
C VAL A 276 19.64 -1.32 -0.32
N LEU A 277 18.71 -1.83 0.51
CA LEU A 277 18.81 -1.71 1.96
C LEU A 277 19.90 -2.61 2.55
N GLU A 278 20.11 -3.81 2.02
CA GLU A 278 21.27 -4.66 2.37
C GLU A 278 22.60 -4.01 1.98
N ALA A 279 22.67 -3.34 0.82
CA ALA A 279 23.86 -2.60 0.43
C ALA A 279 24.14 -1.42 1.36
N LEU A 280 23.12 -0.65 1.76
CA LEU A 280 23.23 0.42 2.76
C LEU A 280 23.63 -0.13 4.13
N TYR A 281 23.02 -1.23 4.57
CA TYR A 281 23.38 -1.86 5.84
C TYR A 281 24.87 -2.23 5.88
N LYS A 282 25.38 -2.87 4.84
CA LYS A 282 26.81 -3.24 4.75
C LYS A 282 27.74 -2.05 4.87
N LYS A 283 27.42 -0.92 4.24
CA LYS A 283 28.22 0.31 4.30
C LYS A 283 28.18 0.94 5.71
N LEU A 284 26.98 1.14 6.24
CA LEU A 284 26.78 1.82 7.53
C LEU A 284 27.27 0.99 8.72
N SER A 285 27.10 -0.34 8.67
CA SER A 285 27.58 -1.24 9.73
C SER A 285 29.09 -1.42 9.74
N ALA A 286 29.77 -1.23 8.61
CA ALA A 286 31.24 -1.28 8.56
C ALA A 286 31.91 -0.19 9.44
N ASP A 287 31.21 0.93 9.64
CA ASP A 287 31.66 2.02 10.52
C ASP A 287 31.05 1.92 11.93
N ASP A 288 30.47 0.76 12.29
CA ASP A 288 29.76 0.49 13.56
C ASP A 288 28.72 1.59 13.92
N LEU A 289 28.07 2.19 12.91
CA LEU A 289 27.00 3.15 13.14
C LEU A 289 25.77 2.48 13.76
N PRO A 290 24.91 3.21 14.50
CA PRO A 290 23.72 2.65 15.16
C PRO A 290 22.62 2.28 14.15
N VAL A 291 22.86 1.19 13.38
CA VAL A 291 21.99 0.73 12.32
C VAL A 291 21.61 -0.73 12.48
N ALA A 292 20.43 -1.05 11.97
CA ALA A 292 19.92 -2.41 11.89
C ALA A 292 19.15 -2.63 10.59
N ILE A 293 18.93 -3.90 10.21
CA ILE A 293 18.08 -4.29 9.09
C ILE A 293 17.09 -5.38 9.53
N GLN A 294 15.81 -5.21 9.15
CA GLN A 294 14.79 -6.22 9.37
C GLN A 294 14.86 -7.28 8.27
N ASN A 295 15.11 -8.52 8.65
CA ASN A 295 15.25 -9.65 7.72
C ASN A 295 13.93 -10.39 7.46
N SER A 296 12.90 -10.15 8.28
CA SER A 296 11.61 -10.81 8.12
C SER A 296 10.79 -10.22 6.99
N GLU A 297 10.11 -11.11 6.27
CA GLU A 297 9.11 -10.78 5.25
C GLU A 297 7.68 -10.78 5.80
N HIS A 298 7.51 -11.20 7.05
CA HIS A 298 6.19 -11.34 7.67
C HIS A 298 5.54 -9.97 7.92
N VAL A 299 4.31 -9.81 7.44
CA VAL A 299 3.56 -8.53 7.47
C VAL A 299 3.46 -7.93 8.86
N LEU A 300 3.19 -8.75 9.89
CA LEU A 300 3.10 -8.24 11.25
C LEU A 300 4.46 -7.85 11.84
N HIS A 301 5.58 -8.46 11.41
CA HIS A 301 6.92 -8.01 11.82
C HIS A 301 7.26 -6.64 11.20
N ILE A 302 6.87 -6.42 9.94
CA ILE A 302 7.02 -5.13 9.27
C ILE A 302 6.15 -4.09 9.98
N MET A 303 4.88 -4.42 10.26
CA MET A 303 3.95 -3.55 10.99
C MET A 303 4.49 -3.20 12.38
N SER A 304 4.98 -4.21 13.14
CA SER A 304 5.57 -3.99 14.46
C SER A 304 6.78 -3.08 14.41
N SER A 305 7.67 -3.27 13.42
CA SER A 305 8.84 -2.42 13.22
C SER A 305 8.46 -0.94 12.95
N LEU A 306 7.36 -0.70 12.23
CA LEU A 306 6.83 0.65 11.97
C LEU A 306 6.09 1.21 13.19
N ALA A 307 5.29 0.39 13.87
CA ALA A 307 4.46 0.81 15.00
C ALA A 307 5.27 1.26 16.22
N HIS A 308 6.45 0.67 16.45
CA HIS A 308 7.33 1.00 17.57
C HIS A 308 8.45 2.00 17.22
N ALA A 309 8.48 2.52 16.00
CA ALA A 309 9.44 3.53 15.59
C ALA A 309 9.15 4.91 16.19
N ASN A 310 10.14 5.80 16.19
CA ASN A 310 9.93 7.21 16.56
C ASN A 310 9.50 8.06 15.35
N ALA A 311 9.87 7.65 14.13
CA ALA A 311 9.51 8.31 12.88
C ALA A 311 9.76 7.37 11.70
N TYR A 312 9.29 7.76 10.52
CA TYR A 312 9.48 7.06 9.26
C TYR A 312 10.11 7.97 8.21
N ILE A 313 11.09 7.44 7.47
CA ILE A 313 11.67 8.06 6.28
C ILE A 313 11.56 7.06 5.14
N GLY A 314 10.90 7.40 4.03
CA GLY A 314 10.85 6.43 2.94
C GLY A 314 10.11 6.87 1.68
N THR A 315 10.10 5.94 0.73
CA THR A 315 9.51 6.08 -0.60
C THR A 315 8.18 5.30 -0.74
N SER A 316 7.78 4.53 0.29
CA SER A 316 6.58 3.70 0.26
C SER A 316 5.37 4.43 0.85
N LEU A 317 4.28 4.49 0.09
CA LEU A 317 3.02 5.03 0.57
C LEU A 317 2.50 4.25 1.79
N HIS A 318 2.48 2.92 1.75
CA HIS A 318 1.95 2.13 2.87
C HIS A 318 2.89 2.09 4.09
N GLY A 319 4.20 2.28 3.89
CA GLY A 319 5.11 2.54 5.00
C GLY A 319 4.78 3.84 5.72
N ALA A 320 4.51 4.90 4.95
CA ALA A 320 4.08 6.20 5.46
C ALA A 320 2.73 6.13 6.18
N ILE A 321 1.72 5.49 5.56
CA ILE A 321 0.38 5.32 6.16
C ILE A 321 0.45 4.50 7.45
N THR A 322 1.27 3.44 7.49
CA THR A 322 1.45 2.64 8.71
C THR A 322 2.04 3.49 9.83
N ALA A 323 3.14 4.18 9.57
CA ALA A 323 3.75 5.06 10.57
C ALA A 323 2.79 6.14 11.06
N TYR A 324 2.07 6.79 10.14
CA TYR A 324 1.08 7.81 10.48
C TYR A 324 -0.11 7.25 11.28
N SER A 325 -0.58 6.05 10.96
CA SER A 325 -1.64 5.36 11.72
C SER A 325 -1.30 5.20 13.21
N PHE A 326 -0.03 4.99 13.54
CA PHE A 326 0.46 4.92 14.91
C PHE A 326 0.89 6.28 15.49
N GLY A 327 0.65 7.38 14.80
CA GLY A 327 0.92 8.73 15.26
C GLY A 327 2.38 9.17 15.08
N HIS A 328 3.13 8.55 14.17
CA HIS A 328 4.51 8.91 13.92
C HIS A 328 4.66 9.96 12.80
N LYS A 329 5.70 10.77 12.90
CA LYS A 329 6.09 11.71 11.86
C LYS A 329 6.61 10.97 10.63
N VAL A 330 6.28 11.51 9.45
CA VAL A 330 6.58 10.91 8.15
C VAL A 330 7.47 11.83 7.32
N CYS A 331 8.59 11.31 6.84
CA CYS A 331 9.37 11.96 5.79
C CYS A 331 9.31 11.13 4.51
N ALA A 332 8.71 11.69 3.48
CA ALA A 332 8.71 11.09 2.15
C ALA A 332 9.85 11.66 1.30
N PHE A 333 10.48 10.81 0.49
CA PHE A 333 11.46 11.24 -0.50
C PHE A 333 11.37 10.41 -1.79
N SER A 334 11.82 10.95 -2.91
CA SER A 334 11.89 10.20 -4.17
C SER A 334 12.77 10.92 -5.19
N THR A 335 13.49 10.16 -6.00
CA THR A 335 14.28 10.69 -7.14
C THR A 335 13.44 11.07 -8.35
N LYS A 336 12.21 10.59 -8.42
CA LYS A 336 11.21 10.95 -9.43
C LYS A 336 10.04 11.58 -8.70
N GLU A 337 9.32 12.50 -9.34
CA GLU A 337 8.04 12.96 -8.78
C GLU A 337 7.13 11.75 -8.52
N VAL A 338 7.11 11.25 -7.30
CA VAL A 338 6.14 10.25 -6.86
C VAL A 338 4.88 11.02 -6.49
N LYS A 339 4.17 11.47 -7.52
CA LYS A 339 2.91 12.21 -7.37
C LYS A 339 1.97 11.54 -6.38
N LYS A 340 1.83 10.23 -6.46
CA LYS A 340 0.94 9.43 -5.61
C LYS A 340 1.22 9.55 -4.10
N LEU A 341 2.50 9.46 -3.69
CA LEU A 341 2.86 9.59 -2.27
C LEU A 341 2.64 11.04 -1.81
N GLN A 342 3.13 12.00 -2.59
CA GLN A 342 2.97 13.42 -2.30
C GLN A 342 1.49 13.82 -2.25
N GLU A 343 0.69 13.46 -3.25
CA GLU A 343 -0.74 13.75 -3.31
C GLU A 343 -1.51 13.18 -2.11
N TYR A 344 -1.14 11.99 -1.65
CA TYR A 344 -1.74 11.40 -0.46
C TYR A 344 -1.35 12.17 0.81
N LEU A 345 -0.06 12.48 0.98
CA LEU A 345 0.41 13.22 2.16
C LEU A 345 -0.21 14.62 2.21
N ASP A 346 -0.22 15.35 1.09
CA ASP A 346 -0.81 16.68 0.99
C ASP A 346 -2.33 16.69 1.22
N ALA A 347 -3.01 15.59 0.90
CA ALA A 347 -4.46 15.48 1.09
C ALA A 347 -4.86 15.16 2.55
N TRP A 348 -4.04 14.38 3.26
CA TRP A 348 -4.46 13.77 4.52
C TRP A 348 -3.60 14.13 5.73
N LEU A 349 -2.33 14.51 5.56
CA LEU A 349 -1.48 14.87 6.68
C LEU A 349 -1.41 16.39 6.85
N ILE A 350 -1.43 16.87 8.07
CA ILE A 350 -1.27 18.30 8.35
C ILE A 350 0.20 18.66 8.57
N GLY A 351 0.56 19.94 8.37
CA GLY A 351 1.91 20.43 8.18
C GLY A 351 3.01 19.96 9.14
N ASN A 352 2.66 19.62 10.40
CA ASN A 352 3.63 19.16 11.39
C ASN A 352 3.78 17.63 11.43
N ASP A 353 3.04 16.88 10.61
CA ASP A 353 3.07 15.42 10.60
C ASP A 353 4.02 14.89 9.54
N TYR A 354 4.30 15.67 8.51
CA TYR A 354 5.11 15.19 7.40
C TYR A 354 6.04 16.24 6.79
N TYR A 355 7.04 15.72 6.09
CA TYR A 355 7.90 16.46 5.18
C TYR A 355 8.07 15.66 3.89
N ALA A 356 7.95 16.29 2.75
CA ALA A 356 8.15 15.68 1.45
C ALA A 356 9.36 16.31 0.76
N ALA A 357 10.46 15.55 0.70
CA ALA A 357 11.72 15.99 0.11
C ALA A 357 11.65 15.96 -1.43
N LYS A 358 12.23 16.95 -2.05
CA LYS A 358 12.49 16.97 -3.49
C LYS A 358 13.78 16.20 -3.78
N GLY A 359 13.66 14.99 -4.31
CA GLY A 359 14.82 14.13 -4.55
C GLY A 359 15.20 13.32 -3.32
N VAL A 360 16.51 13.09 -3.13
CA VAL A 360 17.06 12.29 -2.02
C VAL A 360 17.58 13.14 -0.86
N ASP A 361 17.50 14.46 -0.93
CA ASP A 361 18.01 15.39 0.07
C ASP A 361 16.96 15.58 1.18
N PHE A 362 16.81 14.56 2.04
CA PHE A 362 15.74 14.51 3.04
C PHE A 362 16.17 14.94 4.45
N SER A 363 17.46 14.94 4.77
CA SER A 363 17.93 15.07 6.16
C SER A 363 17.56 16.38 6.81
N ASP A 364 17.80 17.53 6.18
CA ASP A 364 17.55 18.86 6.77
C ASP A 364 16.06 19.06 7.06
N GLY A 365 15.19 18.70 6.11
CA GLY A 365 13.75 18.80 6.29
C GLY A 365 13.23 17.83 7.36
N PHE A 366 13.74 16.59 7.40
CA PHE A 366 13.40 15.63 8.43
C PHE A 366 13.87 16.09 9.83
N ILE A 367 15.09 16.61 9.96
CA ILE A 367 15.61 17.13 11.22
C ILE A 367 14.76 18.31 11.70
N SER A 368 14.35 19.20 10.78
CA SER A 368 13.42 20.29 11.09
C SER A 368 12.06 19.76 11.55
N LEU A 369 11.51 18.76 10.85
CA LEU A 369 10.27 18.10 11.24
C LEU A 369 10.34 17.49 12.65
N CYS A 370 11.45 16.85 13.00
CA CYS A 370 11.64 16.26 14.33
C CYS A 370 11.65 17.29 15.47
N LYS A 371 12.05 18.53 15.21
CA LYS A 371 12.05 19.61 16.21
C LYS A 371 10.66 20.20 16.48
N GLN A 372 9.70 19.99 15.58
CA GLN A 372 8.33 20.47 15.74
C GLN A 372 7.59 19.63 16.79
N THR A 373 6.78 20.28 17.63
CA THR A 373 5.97 19.58 18.63
C THR A 373 4.73 18.98 17.97
N TYR A 374 4.45 17.73 18.28
CA TYR A 374 3.18 17.10 17.95
C TYR A 374 2.09 17.68 18.86
N ASN A 375 1.04 18.24 18.29
CA ASN A 375 0.00 18.91 19.04
C ASN A 375 -1.32 18.11 19.03
N ILE A 376 -2.32 18.57 19.82
CA ILE A 376 -3.61 17.90 19.94
C ILE A 376 -4.42 17.95 18.63
N GLU A 377 -4.17 18.95 17.78
CA GLU A 377 -4.84 19.07 16.48
C GLU A 377 -4.42 17.95 15.53
N ASN A 378 -3.14 17.55 15.56
CA ASN A 378 -2.63 16.42 14.77
C ASN A 378 -3.35 15.12 15.17
N LEU A 379 -3.48 14.87 16.51
CA LEU A 379 -4.17 13.69 17.01
C LEU A 379 -5.66 13.70 16.65
N ASN A 380 -6.31 14.83 16.77
CA ASN A 380 -7.73 14.97 16.43
C ASN A 380 -7.95 14.71 14.94
N SER A 381 -7.14 15.32 14.08
CA SER A 381 -7.20 15.10 12.63
C SER A 381 -7.01 13.62 12.25
N LEU A 382 -6.01 12.95 12.84
CA LEU A 382 -5.79 11.52 12.61
C LEU A 382 -7.00 10.69 13.05
N ASN A 383 -7.60 10.98 14.21
CA ASN A 383 -8.76 10.26 14.72
C ASN A 383 -10.01 10.50 13.84
N GLU A 384 -10.24 11.73 13.38
CA GLU A 384 -11.32 12.05 12.43
C GLU A 384 -11.16 11.27 11.11
N GLN A 385 -9.94 11.21 10.58
CA GLN A 385 -9.66 10.45 9.37
C GLN A 385 -9.91 8.94 9.55
N LYS A 386 -9.52 8.37 10.69
CA LYS A 386 -9.81 6.97 11.02
C LYS A 386 -11.32 6.71 11.12
N ASN A 387 -12.06 7.63 11.73
CA ASN A 387 -13.51 7.52 11.82
C ASN A 387 -14.17 7.57 10.44
N MET A 388 -13.74 8.46 9.54
CA MET A 388 -14.20 8.48 8.15
C MET A 388 -14.03 7.14 7.45
N VAL A 389 -12.88 6.48 7.64
CA VAL A 389 -12.62 5.15 7.07
C VAL A 389 -13.56 4.11 7.67
N MET A 390 -13.72 4.08 9.00
CA MET A 390 -14.59 3.11 9.68
C MET A 390 -16.06 3.29 9.30
N GLU A 391 -16.54 4.52 9.16
CA GLU A 391 -17.89 4.83 8.66
C GLU A 391 -18.09 4.33 7.23
N GLU A 392 -17.12 4.55 6.35
CA GLU A 392 -17.18 4.06 4.98
C GLU A 392 -17.20 2.53 4.93
N MET A 393 -16.35 1.86 5.71
CA MET A 393 -16.32 0.42 5.81
C MET A 393 -17.61 -0.18 6.40
N SER A 394 -18.30 0.54 7.28
CA SER A 394 -19.57 0.10 7.87
C SER A 394 -20.70 -0.07 6.83
N LYS A 395 -20.60 0.55 5.67
CA LYS A 395 -21.63 0.44 4.61
C LYS A 395 -21.80 -0.96 4.05
N TYR A 396 -20.77 -1.80 4.11
CA TYR A 396 -20.86 -3.18 3.62
C TYR A 396 -21.24 -4.20 4.72
N LEU A 397 -21.31 -3.81 5.99
CA LEU A 397 -21.76 -4.66 7.10
C LEU A 397 -23.30 -4.86 7.10
#